data_0eef1b783a487fd529314a6290c470cf
#
_entry.id   0eef1b783a487fd529314a6290c470cf
#
_cell.length_a   1.000
_cell.length_b   1.000
_cell.length_c   1.000
_cell.angle_alpha   90.00
_cell.angle_beta   90.00
_cell.angle_gamma   90.00
#
_symmetry.space_group_name_H-M   'P 1'
#
loop_
_entity.id
_entity.type
_entity.pdbx_description
1 polymer ?
#
loop_
_entity_poly.entity_id
_entity_poly.type
_entity_poly.pdbx_seq_one_letter_code
_entity_poly.pdbx_strand_id
1 'polypeptide(L)'
;MKKYKYSSYEIADIGDYLKVFACTAVMSQPIMSIINNMHQSQQTQVGFGILYNLVKYTAPAFIFGILYTTIRTSDLNGHFSYFKHLQKNWSNLFVPTIWWTLIYLLGMPWLQQENKFNSFGTFCWQFINGNAAPHLWYNTMMLQFIILMPFFWSISRYVRNNIKRAFAVAIVTLILYLAWLAFYDYYVFHGVHQNDWYLLDRVFISFFIYAVFGVLAWQFRSYFNEFITKFWWLIVVIFILCFIWTNYELSQFGYPLNFYNAPYYKPSMTFYCLAVICLIAAFCLYQVCKRQINSLRIFHFLAIYAYRAYLANVFWNQLVWRGLNMQYHAKFHPFLTLFGCWLLTWILSFSSAYLLHMWWTKVKKMIARNTHLYI
;
A
#
# COMPACT_ATOMS: atom_id res chain seq x y z
N MET A 1 -18.24 3.45 -29.00
CA MET A 1 -17.13 2.94 -28.16
C MET A 1 -17.03 1.43 -28.32
N LYS A 2 -15.93 0.92 -28.89
CA LYS A 2 -15.70 -0.52 -29.01
C LYS A 2 -15.55 -1.11 -27.60
N LYS A 3 -16.43 -2.09 -27.25
CA LYS A 3 -16.32 -2.89 -26.01
C LYS A 3 -14.92 -3.51 -25.97
N TYR A 4 -14.04 -2.97 -25.14
CA TYR A 4 -12.76 -3.62 -24.84
C TYR A 4 -13.06 -4.89 -24.05
N LYS A 5 -12.99 -6.03 -24.71
CA LYS A 5 -12.97 -7.34 -24.06
C LYS A 5 -11.64 -7.45 -23.33
N TYR A 6 -11.67 -7.25 -22.00
CA TYR A 6 -10.56 -7.62 -21.11
C TYR A 6 -10.46 -9.16 -21.07
N SER A 7 -9.97 -9.76 -22.12
CA SER A 7 -9.74 -11.18 -22.24
C SER A 7 -8.27 -11.46 -22.47
N SER A 8 -7.42 -11.08 -21.52
CA SER A 8 -6.19 -11.81 -21.29
C SER A 8 -5.72 -11.53 -19.86
N TYR A 9 -5.61 -12.56 -19.06
CA TYR A 9 -5.05 -12.58 -17.71
C TYR A 9 -3.55 -12.16 -17.64
N GLU A 10 -3.00 -11.60 -18.72
CA GLU A 10 -1.58 -11.29 -18.89
C GLU A 10 -1.26 -9.79 -19.01
N ILE A 11 -2.26 -8.92 -18.89
CA ILE A 11 -2.10 -7.46 -19.08
C ILE A 11 -2.55 -6.74 -17.83
N ALA A 12 -1.69 -5.81 -17.36
CA ALA A 12 -1.97 -4.99 -16.17
C ALA A 12 -3.22 -4.12 -16.32
N ASP A 13 -3.93 -3.97 -15.24
CA ASP A 13 -5.03 -3.01 -15.06
C ASP A 13 -4.66 -1.92 -14.06
N ILE A 14 -5.65 -1.04 -13.76
CA ILE A 14 -5.49 0.04 -12.79
C ILE A 14 -5.02 -0.48 -11.42
N GLY A 15 -5.58 -1.60 -10.94
CA GLY A 15 -5.19 -2.18 -9.66
C GLY A 15 -3.75 -2.70 -9.64
N ASP A 16 -3.26 -3.25 -10.76
CA ASP A 16 -1.89 -3.69 -10.88
C ASP A 16 -0.91 -2.50 -10.88
N TYR A 17 -1.24 -1.42 -11.61
CA TYR A 17 -0.46 -0.18 -11.58
C TYR A 17 -0.38 0.39 -10.17
N LEU A 18 -1.51 0.49 -9.46
CA LEU A 18 -1.55 0.97 -8.08
C LEU A 18 -0.67 0.15 -7.15
N LYS A 19 -0.68 -1.19 -7.25
CA LYS A 19 0.17 -2.08 -6.44
C LYS A 19 1.66 -1.84 -6.71
N VAL A 20 2.05 -1.73 -7.98
CA VAL A 20 3.46 -1.54 -8.36
C VAL A 20 3.96 -0.19 -7.91
N PHE A 21 3.22 0.89 -8.19
CA PHE A 21 3.61 2.24 -7.77
C PHE A 21 3.68 2.36 -6.25
N ALA A 22 2.69 1.84 -5.52
CA ALA A 22 2.68 1.87 -4.07
C ALA A 22 3.82 1.05 -3.46
N CYS A 23 4.08 -0.17 -3.99
CA CYS A 23 5.21 -0.99 -3.55
C CYS A 23 6.56 -0.31 -3.80
N THR A 24 6.75 0.29 -4.96
CA THR A 24 7.96 1.02 -5.33
C THR A 24 8.18 2.23 -4.42
N ALA A 25 7.15 3.00 -4.16
CA ALA A 25 7.21 4.21 -3.35
C ALA A 25 7.45 3.91 -1.86
N VAL A 26 6.79 2.90 -1.29
CA VAL A 26 6.93 2.58 0.15
C VAL A 26 8.34 2.15 0.54
N MET A 27 9.10 1.57 -0.39
CA MET A 27 10.48 1.14 -0.14
C MET A 27 11.44 2.31 0.15
N SER A 28 11.12 3.54 -0.24
CA SER A 28 11.92 4.73 0.05
C SER A 28 11.68 5.29 1.45
N GLN A 29 10.48 5.06 2.04
CA GLN A 29 10.09 5.69 3.30
C GLN A 29 11.01 5.34 4.49
N PRO A 30 11.38 4.06 4.73
CA PRO A 30 12.31 3.73 5.82
C PRO A 30 13.68 4.37 5.66
N ILE A 31 14.17 4.47 4.42
CA ILE A 31 15.47 5.06 4.12
C ILE A 31 15.46 6.57 4.43
N MET A 32 14.41 7.26 3.99
CA MET A 32 14.23 8.69 4.30
C MET A 32 14.17 8.95 5.80
N SER A 33 13.45 8.09 6.55
CA SER A 33 13.38 8.20 8.01
C SER A 33 14.74 8.01 8.67
N ILE A 34 15.53 7.03 8.24
CA ILE A 34 16.87 6.80 8.78
C ILE A 34 17.79 7.99 8.52
N ILE A 35 17.80 8.51 7.27
CA ILE A 35 18.66 9.64 6.89
C ILE A 35 18.24 10.92 7.60
N ASN A 36 16.94 11.20 7.71
CA ASN A 36 16.43 12.40 8.38
C ASN A 36 16.82 12.45 9.86
N ASN A 37 16.87 11.28 10.54
CA ASN A 37 17.28 11.17 11.94
C ASN A 37 18.80 11.33 12.16
N MET A 38 19.59 11.53 11.09
CA MET A 38 21.06 11.75 11.17
C MET A 38 21.44 13.22 11.32
N HIS A 39 20.57 14.09 11.83
CA HIS A 39 20.82 15.52 12.02
C HIS A 39 21.28 16.25 10.75
N GLN A 40 20.54 16.07 9.69
CA GLN A 40 20.77 16.71 8.41
C GLN A 40 20.54 18.24 8.46
N SER A 41 21.14 18.99 7.51
CA SER A 41 20.86 20.41 7.37
C SER A 41 19.37 20.69 7.14
N GLN A 42 18.90 21.87 7.54
CA GLN A 42 17.49 22.26 7.36
C GLN A 42 17.04 22.13 5.90
N GLN A 43 17.86 22.54 4.94
CA GLN A 43 17.55 22.40 3.51
C GLN A 43 17.36 20.92 3.09
N THR A 44 18.21 20.04 3.59
CA THR A 44 18.11 18.60 3.36
C THR A 44 16.83 18.03 3.97
N GLN A 45 16.48 18.43 5.20
CA GLN A 45 15.25 18.00 5.86
C GLN A 45 14.01 18.45 5.09
N VAL A 46 13.96 19.69 4.57
CA VAL A 46 12.87 20.17 3.70
C VAL A 46 12.74 19.28 2.45
N GLY A 47 13.86 19.00 1.77
CA GLY A 47 13.85 18.12 0.60
C GLY A 47 13.31 16.72 0.92
N PHE A 48 13.73 16.12 2.05
CA PHE A 48 13.19 14.83 2.51
C PHE A 48 11.72 14.90 2.91
N GLY A 49 11.26 15.98 3.55
CA GLY A 49 9.85 16.20 3.87
C GLY A 49 8.98 16.22 2.62
N ILE A 50 9.40 16.95 1.59
CA ILE A 50 8.74 17.02 0.28
C ILE A 50 8.68 15.62 -0.36
N LEU A 51 9.79 14.89 -0.41
CA LEU A 51 9.86 13.55 -0.98
C LEU A 51 9.03 12.55 -0.16
N TYR A 52 9.02 12.67 1.16
CA TYR A 52 8.24 11.79 2.03
C TYR A 52 6.73 11.97 1.82
N ASN A 53 6.25 13.21 1.75
CA ASN A 53 4.87 13.50 1.42
C ASN A 53 4.52 13.02 -0.01
N LEU A 54 5.45 13.18 -0.98
CA LEU A 54 5.24 12.73 -2.36
C LEU A 54 4.96 11.23 -2.43
N VAL A 55 5.62 10.41 -1.61
CA VAL A 55 5.46 8.96 -1.59
C VAL A 55 4.45 8.47 -0.54
N LYS A 56 3.74 9.36 0.16
CA LYS A 56 2.84 8.99 1.27
C LYS A 56 1.50 8.38 0.84
N TYR A 57 1.19 8.28 -0.45
CA TYR A 57 -0.05 7.69 -0.99
C TYR A 57 -0.10 6.15 -0.93
N THR A 58 0.93 5.48 -0.45
CA THR A 58 1.17 4.04 -0.64
C THR A 58 0.09 3.14 -0.06
N ALA A 59 -0.24 3.28 1.23
CA ALA A 59 -1.27 2.47 1.88
C ALA A 59 -2.68 2.70 1.27
N PRO A 60 -3.13 3.94 1.04
CA PRO A 60 -4.35 4.25 0.30
C PRO A 60 -4.43 3.59 -1.08
N ALA A 61 -3.36 3.69 -1.88
CA ALA A 61 -3.32 3.11 -3.22
C ALA A 61 -3.37 1.57 -3.20
N PHE A 62 -2.70 0.92 -2.26
CA PHE A 62 -2.79 -0.52 -2.08
C PHE A 62 -4.21 -0.96 -1.73
N ILE A 63 -4.88 -0.31 -0.76
CA ILE A 63 -6.24 -0.68 -0.34
C ILE A 63 -7.22 -0.47 -1.49
N PHE A 64 -7.18 0.68 -2.14
CA PHE A 64 -8.02 0.93 -3.32
C PHE A 64 -7.79 -0.14 -4.40
N GLY A 65 -6.52 -0.45 -4.73
CA GLY A 65 -6.15 -1.44 -5.74
C GLY A 65 -6.59 -2.86 -5.39
N ILE A 66 -6.50 -3.27 -4.11
CA ILE A 66 -6.96 -4.58 -3.64
C ILE A 66 -8.48 -4.70 -3.82
N LEU A 67 -9.26 -3.71 -3.36
CA LEU A 67 -10.72 -3.76 -3.46
C LEU A 67 -11.17 -3.70 -4.92
N TYR A 68 -10.58 -2.81 -5.72
CA TYR A 68 -10.85 -2.72 -7.16
C TYR A 68 -10.64 -4.07 -7.85
N THR A 69 -9.48 -4.72 -7.65
CA THR A 69 -9.16 -6.00 -8.29
C THR A 69 -9.98 -7.17 -7.74
N THR A 70 -10.30 -7.17 -6.43
CA THR A 70 -11.07 -8.26 -5.82
C THR A 70 -12.53 -8.22 -6.29
N ILE A 71 -13.15 -7.04 -6.32
CA ILE A 71 -14.52 -6.87 -6.87
C ILE A 71 -14.56 -7.22 -8.35
N ARG A 72 -13.56 -6.79 -9.14
CA ARG A 72 -13.45 -7.17 -10.55
C ARG A 72 -13.44 -8.69 -10.73
N THR A 73 -12.58 -9.37 -10.01
CA THR A 73 -12.42 -10.82 -10.13
C THR A 73 -13.70 -11.55 -9.72
N SER A 74 -14.39 -11.08 -8.69
CA SER A 74 -15.65 -11.63 -8.23
C SER A 74 -16.77 -11.43 -9.27
N ASP A 75 -16.88 -10.24 -9.86
CA ASP A 75 -17.89 -9.94 -10.89
C ASP A 75 -17.69 -10.76 -12.16
N LEU A 76 -16.45 -10.96 -12.61
CA LEU A 76 -16.14 -11.74 -13.80
C LEU A 76 -16.39 -13.22 -13.63
N ASN A 77 -16.19 -13.76 -12.42
CA ASN A 77 -16.39 -15.17 -12.11
C ASN A 77 -17.86 -15.52 -11.76
N GLY A 78 -18.74 -14.54 -11.60
CA GLY A 78 -20.15 -14.72 -11.33
C GLY A 78 -20.52 -15.36 -9.97
N HIS A 79 -19.55 -15.77 -9.16
CA HIS A 79 -19.74 -16.43 -7.88
C HIS A 79 -18.95 -15.79 -6.75
N PHE A 80 -19.65 -15.38 -5.68
CA PHE A 80 -19.09 -14.86 -4.45
C PHE A 80 -18.96 -15.98 -3.42
N SER A 81 -17.89 -16.75 -3.45
CA SER A 81 -17.62 -17.74 -2.42
C SER A 81 -16.60 -17.20 -1.43
N TYR A 82 -17.06 -16.87 -0.22
CA TYR A 82 -16.20 -16.35 0.85
C TYR A 82 -15.11 -17.33 1.25
N PHE A 83 -15.46 -18.61 1.37
CA PHE A 83 -14.48 -19.63 1.72
C PHE A 83 -13.38 -19.77 0.67
N LYS A 84 -13.72 -19.81 -0.62
CA LYS A 84 -12.73 -19.83 -1.71
C LYS A 84 -11.86 -18.56 -1.71
N HIS A 85 -12.45 -17.41 -1.41
CA HIS A 85 -11.74 -16.14 -1.27
C HIS A 85 -10.71 -16.21 -0.13
N LEU A 86 -11.11 -16.66 1.05
CA LEU A 86 -10.19 -16.81 2.19
C LEU A 86 -9.09 -17.84 1.90
N GLN A 87 -9.42 -19.00 1.34
CA GLN A 87 -8.46 -20.05 0.99
C GLN A 87 -7.40 -19.55 0.00
N LYS A 88 -7.81 -18.80 -1.03
CA LYS A 88 -6.89 -18.19 -1.98
C LYS A 88 -5.97 -17.18 -1.31
N ASN A 89 -6.51 -16.30 -0.46
CA ASN A 89 -5.74 -15.27 0.23
C ASN A 89 -4.88 -15.84 1.36
N TRP A 90 -5.28 -16.95 1.97
CA TRP A 90 -4.48 -17.63 2.98
C TRP A 90 -3.07 -17.94 2.47
N SER A 91 -2.95 -18.59 1.32
CA SER A 91 -1.66 -18.95 0.75
C SER A 91 -0.90 -17.76 0.13
N ASN A 92 -1.62 -16.73 -0.34
CA ASN A 92 -1.01 -15.63 -1.07
C ASN A 92 -0.62 -14.43 -0.21
N LEU A 93 -1.35 -14.21 0.90
CA LEU A 93 -1.18 -13.05 1.77
C LEU A 93 -0.88 -13.44 3.22
N PHE A 94 -1.70 -14.29 3.85
CA PHE A 94 -1.54 -14.63 5.27
C PHE A 94 -0.24 -15.41 5.54
N VAL A 95 0.00 -16.49 4.81
CA VAL A 95 1.20 -17.32 5.01
C VAL A 95 2.49 -16.53 4.79
N PRO A 96 2.69 -15.75 3.71
CA PRO A 96 3.85 -14.90 3.57
C PRO A 96 4.00 -13.87 4.70
N THR A 97 2.89 -13.25 5.15
CA THR A 97 2.92 -12.32 6.29
C THR A 97 3.42 -13.00 7.56
N ILE A 98 2.89 -14.21 7.88
CA ILE A 98 3.31 -14.99 9.04
C ILE A 98 4.82 -15.23 9.02
N TRP A 99 5.35 -15.74 7.91
CA TRP A 99 6.78 -16.02 7.78
C TRP A 99 7.65 -14.77 7.89
N TRP A 100 7.28 -13.69 7.22
CA TRP A 100 8.05 -12.45 7.32
C TRP A 100 7.96 -11.82 8.71
N THR A 101 6.82 -11.88 9.37
CA THR A 101 6.68 -11.41 10.76
C THR A 101 7.60 -12.21 11.70
N LEU A 102 7.68 -13.54 11.54
CA LEU A 102 8.62 -14.38 12.30
C LEU A 102 10.08 -14.02 12.01
N ILE A 103 10.44 -13.81 10.73
CA ILE A 103 11.79 -13.40 10.33
C ILE A 103 12.17 -12.08 11.01
N TYR A 104 11.26 -11.10 11.06
CA TYR A 104 11.53 -9.82 11.71
C TYR A 104 11.62 -9.96 13.22
N LEU A 105 10.71 -10.66 13.88
CA LEU A 105 10.74 -10.83 15.34
C LEU A 105 11.96 -11.59 15.83
N LEU A 106 12.36 -12.66 15.12
CA LEU A 106 13.46 -13.53 15.56
C LEU A 106 14.81 -13.11 14.97
N GLY A 107 14.84 -12.70 13.70
CA GLY A 107 16.08 -12.37 12.99
C GLY A 107 16.50 -10.92 13.09
N MET A 108 15.57 -10.00 13.29
CA MET A 108 15.82 -8.55 13.37
C MET A 108 15.02 -7.88 14.52
N PRO A 109 15.15 -8.35 15.77
CA PRO A 109 14.33 -7.86 16.89
C PRO A 109 14.52 -6.37 17.21
N TRP A 110 15.61 -5.76 16.74
CA TRP A 110 15.86 -4.32 16.88
C TRP A 110 14.94 -3.44 16.01
N LEU A 111 14.21 -4.01 15.05
CA LEU A 111 13.27 -3.29 14.18
C LEU A 111 11.88 -3.15 14.80
N GLN A 112 11.61 -3.80 15.92
CA GLN A 112 10.33 -3.70 16.61
C GLN A 112 10.04 -2.24 16.96
N GLN A 113 8.81 -1.84 16.68
CA GLN A 113 8.27 -0.55 17.06
C GLN A 113 7.73 -0.61 18.48
N GLU A 114 7.66 0.54 19.14
CA GLU A 114 7.20 0.70 20.51
C GLU A 114 8.03 -0.18 21.49
N ASN A 115 7.40 -1.09 22.19
CA ASN A 115 8.06 -1.96 23.16
C ASN A 115 8.52 -3.26 22.52
N LYS A 116 9.77 -3.69 22.81
CA LYS A 116 10.25 -5.01 22.41
C LYS A 116 9.54 -6.09 23.23
N PHE A 117 9.33 -7.26 22.62
CA PHE A 117 8.80 -8.39 23.36
C PHE A 117 9.80 -8.87 24.42
N ASN A 118 9.32 -9.26 25.59
CA ASN A 118 10.08 -9.79 26.70
C ASN A 118 9.46 -11.08 27.30
N SER A 119 8.30 -11.48 26.79
CA SER A 119 7.58 -12.68 27.21
C SER A 119 6.85 -13.29 26.02
N PHE A 120 6.37 -14.54 26.15
CA PHE A 120 5.57 -15.18 25.11
C PHE A 120 4.28 -14.43 24.79
N GLY A 121 3.62 -13.87 25.81
CA GLY A 121 2.42 -13.04 25.60
C GLY A 121 2.69 -11.78 24.78
N THR A 122 3.77 -11.05 25.11
CA THR A 122 4.19 -9.86 24.36
C THR A 122 4.73 -10.22 22.97
N PHE A 123 5.34 -11.39 22.78
CA PHE A 123 5.70 -11.89 21.45
C PHE A 123 4.46 -12.11 20.58
N CYS A 124 3.44 -12.81 21.10
CA CYS A 124 2.18 -13.00 20.38
C CYS A 124 1.49 -11.66 20.06
N TRP A 125 1.54 -10.70 20.98
CA TRP A 125 1.01 -9.37 20.77
C TRP A 125 1.75 -8.63 19.65
N GLN A 126 3.08 -8.60 19.67
CA GLN A 126 3.89 -8.00 18.59
C GLN A 126 3.68 -8.68 17.23
N PHE A 127 3.37 -9.97 17.26
CA PHE A 127 3.05 -10.73 16.04
C PHE A 127 1.76 -10.27 15.38
N ILE A 128 0.74 -9.89 16.15
CA ILE A 128 -0.60 -9.55 15.66
C ILE A 128 -0.73 -8.05 15.39
N ASN A 129 -0.15 -7.20 16.23
CA ASN A 129 -0.36 -5.75 16.20
C ASN A 129 0.40 -5.03 15.08
N GLY A 130 1.30 -5.73 14.36
CA GLY A 130 2.09 -5.16 13.27
C GLY A 130 3.32 -4.36 13.70
N ASN A 131 3.72 -4.41 14.99
CA ASN A 131 4.92 -3.74 15.51
C ASN A 131 6.22 -4.51 15.27
N ALA A 132 6.17 -5.69 14.67
CA ALA A 132 7.38 -6.51 14.43
C ALA A 132 8.39 -5.82 13.49
N ALA A 133 7.95 -4.95 12.59
CA ALA A 133 8.80 -4.09 11.77
C ALA A 133 8.01 -2.84 11.28
N PRO A 134 8.72 -1.73 10.92
CA PRO A 134 8.10 -0.45 10.63
C PRO A 134 7.04 -0.42 9.52
N HIS A 135 7.01 -1.40 8.62
CA HIS A 135 6.05 -1.48 7.53
C HIS A 135 4.90 -2.46 7.79
N LEU A 136 5.00 -3.34 8.80
CA LEU A 136 4.03 -4.43 9.01
C LEU A 136 2.68 -3.97 9.58
N TRP A 137 2.58 -2.76 10.12
CA TRP A 137 1.31 -2.16 10.54
C TRP A 137 0.26 -2.17 9.43
N TYR A 138 0.69 -1.92 8.18
CA TYR A 138 -0.17 -1.97 7.01
C TYR A 138 -0.75 -3.39 6.77
N ASN A 139 0.03 -4.46 7.02
CA ASN A 139 -0.45 -5.82 6.85
C ASN A 139 -1.60 -6.14 7.80
N THR A 140 -1.47 -5.73 9.06
CA THR A 140 -2.53 -5.90 10.07
C THR A 140 -3.83 -5.23 9.61
N MET A 141 -3.75 -4.05 9.04
CA MET A 141 -4.88 -3.33 8.48
C MET A 141 -5.40 -3.99 7.19
N MET A 142 -4.52 -4.33 6.24
CA MET A 142 -4.87 -4.92 4.95
C MET A 142 -5.60 -6.27 5.10
N LEU A 143 -5.16 -7.12 6.04
CA LEU A 143 -5.81 -8.41 6.29
C LEU A 143 -7.24 -8.25 6.80
N GLN A 144 -7.57 -7.17 7.52
CA GLN A 144 -8.94 -6.86 7.92
C GLN A 144 -9.85 -6.64 6.71
N PHE A 145 -9.38 -5.95 5.66
CA PHE A 145 -10.16 -5.79 4.43
C PHE A 145 -10.44 -7.11 3.71
N ILE A 146 -9.50 -8.07 3.77
CA ILE A 146 -9.72 -9.40 3.20
C ILE A 146 -10.80 -10.17 3.97
N ILE A 147 -10.80 -10.06 5.29
CA ILE A 147 -11.81 -10.70 6.14
C ILE A 147 -13.19 -10.03 5.97
N LEU A 148 -13.21 -8.70 5.86
CA LEU A 148 -14.43 -7.89 5.70
C LEU A 148 -14.99 -7.90 4.27
N MET A 149 -14.46 -8.73 3.38
CA MET A 149 -14.88 -8.78 1.97
C MET A 149 -16.39 -8.96 1.76
N PRO A 150 -17.14 -9.75 2.56
CA PRO A 150 -18.60 -9.86 2.42
C PRO A 150 -19.34 -8.52 2.52
N PHE A 151 -18.86 -7.61 3.37
CA PHE A 151 -19.40 -6.26 3.49
C PHE A 151 -19.20 -5.46 2.19
N PHE A 152 -18.01 -5.50 1.61
CA PHE A 152 -17.71 -4.80 0.34
C PHE A 152 -18.45 -5.41 -0.85
N TRP A 153 -18.68 -6.73 -0.87
CA TRP A 153 -19.55 -7.36 -1.85
C TRP A 153 -21.00 -6.89 -1.70
N SER A 154 -21.47 -6.65 -0.48
CA SER A 154 -22.82 -6.12 -0.25
C SER A 154 -22.95 -4.70 -0.76
N ILE A 155 -21.95 -3.82 -0.53
CA ILE A 155 -21.90 -2.48 -1.13
C ILE A 155 -21.92 -2.59 -2.66
N SER A 156 -21.06 -3.43 -3.24
CA SER A 156 -20.96 -3.65 -4.69
C SER A 156 -22.31 -4.05 -5.30
N ARG A 157 -23.03 -4.98 -4.66
CA ARG A 157 -24.38 -5.41 -5.09
C ARG A 157 -25.42 -4.31 -4.95
N TYR A 158 -25.39 -3.57 -3.83
CA TYR A 158 -26.35 -2.51 -3.55
C TYR A 158 -26.28 -1.37 -4.57
N VAL A 159 -25.08 -0.99 -5.00
CA VAL A 159 -24.87 0.11 -5.96
C VAL A 159 -24.97 -0.33 -7.42
N ARG A 160 -25.01 -1.65 -7.70
CA ARG A 160 -24.99 -2.19 -9.06
C ARG A 160 -26.06 -1.53 -9.94
N ASN A 161 -25.65 -0.98 -11.08
CA ASN A 161 -26.50 -0.32 -12.08
C ASN A 161 -27.33 0.87 -11.55
N ASN A 162 -27.00 1.42 -10.38
CA ASN A 162 -27.72 2.56 -9.82
C ASN A 162 -26.77 3.68 -9.37
N ILE A 163 -26.59 4.67 -10.24
CA ILE A 163 -25.67 5.79 -10.00
C ILE A 163 -26.08 6.64 -8.78
N LYS A 164 -27.39 6.79 -8.51
CA LYS A 164 -27.86 7.56 -7.34
C LYS A 164 -27.45 6.87 -6.04
N ARG A 165 -27.55 5.53 -5.97
CA ARG A 165 -27.07 4.76 -4.82
C ARG A 165 -25.55 4.86 -4.66
N ALA A 166 -24.81 4.82 -5.77
CA ALA A 166 -23.36 5.00 -5.73
C ALA A 166 -22.97 6.38 -5.18
N PHE A 167 -23.68 7.43 -5.61
CA PHE A 167 -23.45 8.78 -5.09
C PHE A 167 -23.78 8.89 -3.62
N ALA A 168 -24.91 8.32 -3.18
CA ALA A 168 -25.28 8.29 -1.76
C ALA A 168 -24.23 7.54 -0.91
N VAL A 169 -23.76 6.37 -1.37
CA VAL A 169 -22.70 5.62 -0.69
C VAL A 169 -21.39 6.43 -0.62
N ALA A 170 -21.00 7.10 -1.71
CA ALA A 170 -19.80 7.93 -1.73
C ALA A 170 -19.88 9.10 -0.73
N ILE A 171 -21.01 9.81 -0.69
CA ILE A 171 -21.22 10.92 0.25
C ILE A 171 -21.24 10.43 1.70
N VAL A 172 -22.01 9.38 2.00
CA VAL A 172 -22.07 8.81 3.36
C VAL A 172 -20.67 8.34 3.79
N THR A 173 -19.93 7.67 2.92
CA THR A 173 -18.55 7.24 3.20
C THR A 173 -17.65 8.44 3.50
N LEU A 174 -17.75 9.51 2.71
CA LEU A 174 -16.95 10.71 2.92
C LEU A 174 -17.27 11.36 4.27
N ILE A 175 -18.55 11.53 4.62
CA ILE A 175 -18.98 12.13 5.90
C ILE A 175 -18.48 11.28 7.07
N LEU A 176 -18.71 9.97 7.04
CA LEU A 176 -18.27 9.07 8.12
C LEU A 176 -16.74 9.07 8.26
N TYR A 177 -16.04 9.12 7.14
CA TYR A 177 -14.58 9.16 7.14
C TYR A 177 -14.03 10.49 7.68
N LEU A 178 -14.62 11.63 7.30
CA LEU A 178 -14.22 12.93 7.85
C LEU A 178 -14.52 13.02 9.35
N ALA A 179 -15.62 12.46 9.80
CA ALA A 179 -15.92 12.36 11.25
C ALA A 179 -14.89 11.48 11.98
N TRP A 180 -14.46 10.37 11.37
CA TRP A 180 -13.36 9.54 11.89
C TRP A 180 -12.05 10.30 11.95
N LEU A 181 -11.70 11.07 10.91
CA LEU A 181 -10.48 11.88 10.91
C LEU A 181 -10.51 12.94 12.03
N ALA A 182 -11.65 13.62 12.22
CA ALA A 182 -11.80 14.59 13.31
C ALA A 182 -11.66 13.95 14.70
N PHE A 183 -12.27 12.75 14.88
CA PHE A 183 -12.09 11.96 16.11
C PHE A 183 -10.61 11.57 16.32
N TYR A 184 -9.94 11.06 15.28
CA TYR A 184 -8.55 10.61 15.36
C TYR A 184 -7.59 11.78 15.66
N ASP A 185 -7.80 12.94 15.01
CA ASP A 185 -6.99 14.14 15.23
C ASP A 185 -7.14 14.64 16.66
N TYR A 186 -8.38 14.75 17.16
CA TYR A 186 -8.66 15.31 18.47
C TYR A 186 -8.23 14.41 19.64
N TYR A 187 -8.46 13.09 19.55
CA TYR A 187 -8.20 12.18 20.66
C TYR A 187 -6.86 11.46 20.58
N VAL A 188 -6.32 11.23 19.38
CA VAL A 188 -5.17 10.34 19.17
C VAL A 188 -3.95 11.07 18.66
N PHE A 189 -4.00 11.74 17.52
CA PHE A 189 -2.80 12.23 16.83
C PHE A 189 -1.97 13.20 17.69
N HIS A 190 -2.59 14.21 18.26
CA HIS A 190 -2.01 15.11 19.28
C HIS A 190 -2.86 15.15 20.56
N GLY A 191 -3.69 14.15 20.74
CA GLY A 191 -4.65 14.09 21.83
C GLY A 191 -4.14 13.37 23.05
N VAL A 192 -5.02 13.29 24.06
CA VAL A 192 -4.73 12.68 25.36
C VAL A 192 -4.45 11.17 25.30
N HIS A 193 -4.87 10.50 24.21
CA HIS A 193 -4.70 9.05 24.01
C HIS A 193 -3.64 8.70 22.96
N GLN A 194 -2.71 9.61 22.64
CA GLN A 194 -1.68 9.40 21.65
C GLN A 194 -0.87 8.10 21.87
N ASN A 195 -0.54 7.79 23.10
CA ASN A 195 0.26 6.62 23.46
C ASN A 195 -0.58 5.35 23.63
N ASP A 196 -1.85 5.48 24.03
CA ASP A 196 -2.70 4.32 24.35
C ASP A 196 -3.47 3.82 23.12
N TRP A 197 -3.95 4.74 22.27
CA TRP A 197 -4.82 4.43 21.14
C TRP A 197 -4.12 4.50 19.77
N TYR A 198 -2.80 4.55 19.73
CA TYR A 198 -2.05 4.63 18.47
C TYR A 198 -2.39 3.49 17.48
N LEU A 199 -2.78 2.30 18.01
CA LEU A 199 -3.19 1.17 17.18
C LEU A 199 -4.47 1.39 16.35
N LEU A 200 -5.23 2.47 16.61
CA LEU A 200 -6.37 2.85 15.79
C LEU A 200 -5.97 3.21 14.35
N ASP A 201 -4.70 3.55 14.13
CA ASP A 201 -4.13 3.76 12.79
C ASP A 201 -4.14 2.47 11.93
N ARG A 202 -4.23 1.30 12.55
CA ARG A 202 -4.22 -0.04 11.93
C ARG A 202 -5.58 -0.68 11.83
N VAL A 203 -6.64 0.05 12.20
CA VAL A 203 -8.02 -0.40 12.03
C VAL A 203 -8.49 -0.02 10.63
N PHE A 204 -9.25 -0.92 9.98
CA PHE A 204 -9.74 -0.74 8.61
C PHE A 204 -10.50 0.57 8.38
N ILE A 205 -11.13 1.14 9.41
CA ILE A 205 -11.88 2.41 9.34
C ILE A 205 -10.97 3.55 8.89
N SER A 206 -9.71 3.56 9.33
CA SER A 206 -8.71 4.57 8.97
C SER A 206 -8.39 4.63 7.47
N PHE A 207 -8.79 3.62 6.70
CA PHE A 207 -8.59 3.55 5.24
C PHE A 207 -9.88 3.19 4.48
N PHE A 208 -11.01 3.23 5.17
CA PHE A 208 -12.30 2.78 4.65
C PHE A 208 -12.73 3.50 3.36
N ILE A 209 -12.48 4.81 3.26
CA ILE A 209 -12.82 5.61 2.07
C ILE A 209 -12.16 5.05 0.80
N TYR A 210 -10.89 4.65 0.87
CA TYR A 210 -10.16 4.13 -0.28
C TYR A 210 -10.70 2.76 -0.72
N ALA A 211 -11.12 1.96 0.24
CA ALA A 211 -11.74 0.66 0.00
C ALA A 211 -13.07 0.81 -0.74
N VAL A 212 -13.99 1.66 -0.22
CA VAL A 212 -15.29 1.90 -0.83
C VAL A 212 -15.11 2.53 -2.21
N PHE A 213 -14.21 3.52 -2.36
CA PHE A 213 -13.97 4.15 -3.67
C PHE A 213 -13.36 3.17 -4.68
N GLY A 214 -12.55 2.20 -4.24
CA GLY A 214 -12.09 1.09 -5.08
C GLY A 214 -13.24 0.22 -5.60
N VAL A 215 -14.22 -0.09 -4.74
CA VAL A 215 -15.45 -0.82 -5.11
C VAL A 215 -16.26 0.00 -6.14
N LEU A 216 -16.51 1.29 -5.85
CA LEU A 216 -17.28 2.17 -6.74
C LEU A 216 -16.59 2.37 -8.10
N ALA A 217 -15.28 2.55 -8.11
CA ALA A 217 -14.50 2.71 -9.33
C ALA A 217 -14.62 1.50 -10.27
N TRP A 218 -14.66 0.28 -9.73
CA TRP A 218 -14.92 -0.91 -10.55
C TRP A 218 -16.36 -0.99 -11.01
N GLN A 219 -17.34 -0.80 -10.14
CA GLN A 219 -18.77 -0.92 -10.49
C GLN A 219 -19.18 0.10 -11.56
N PHE A 220 -18.60 1.29 -11.51
CA PHE A 220 -18.85 2.38 -12.46
C PHE A 220 -17.65 2.68 -13.36
N ARG A 221 -16.88 1.64 -13.70
CA ARG A 221 -15.62 1.78 -14.46
C ARG A 221 -15.74 2.54 -15.77
N SER A 222 -16.89 2.50 -16.45
CA SER A 222 -17.11 3.26 -17.69
C SER A 222 -17.06 4.76 -17.41
N TYR A 223 -17.83 5.22 -16.43
CA TYR A 223 -17.87 6.62 -16.00
C TYR A 223 -16.54 7.06 -15.38
N PHE A 224 -15.94 6.21 -14.54
CA PHE A 224 -14.66 6.47 -13.91
C PHE A 224 -13.55 6.65 -14.95
N ASN A 225 -13.44 5.75 -15.92
CA ASN A 225 -12.44 5.84 -16.99
C ASN A 225 -12.66 7.05 -17.89
N GLU A 226 -13.91 7.35 -18.26
CA GLU A 226 -14.26 8.52 -19.06
C GLU A 226 -13.92 9.83 -18.31
N PHE A 227 -14.29 9.92 -17.03
CA PHE A 227 -13.97 11.07 -16.19
C PHE A 227 -12.46 11.29 -16.10
N ILE A 228 -11.69 10.25 -15.77
CA ILE A 228 -10.23 10.36 -15.65
C ILE A 228 -9.56 10.74 -16.96
N THR A 229 -9.96 10.15 -18.08
CA THR A 229 -9.36 10.46 -19.38
C THR A 229 -9.71 11.85 -19.88
N LYS A 230 -10.90 12.37 -19.55
CA LYS A 230 -11.35 13.69 -19.95
C LYS A 230 -10.78 14.80 -19.05
N PHE A 231 -10.72 14.57 -17.74
CA PHE A 231 -10.37 15.57 -16.72
C PHE A 231 -9.02 15.35 -16.05
N TRP A 232 -8.09 14.59 -16.66
CA TRP A 232 -6.78 14.34 -16.09
C TRP A 232 -6.01 15.60 -15.70
N TRP A 233 -6.13 16.67 -16.47
CA TRP A 233 -5.49 17.95 -16.20
C TRP A 233 -6.04 18.61 -14.91
N LEU A 234 -7.36 18.50 -14.65
CA LEU A 234 -7.96 18.98 -13.42
C LEU A 234 -7.46 18.17 -12.21
N ILE A 235 -7.30 16.85 -12.39
CA ILE A 235 -6.72 15.98 -11.34
C ILE A 235 -5.28 16.39 -11.03
N VAL A 236 -4.49 16.78 -12.04
CA VAL A 236 -3.12 17.34 -11.82
C VAL A 236 -3.18 18.62 -11.00
N VAL A 237 -4.10 19.54 -11.30
CA VAL A 237 -4.26 20.77 -10.51
C VAL A 237 -4.62 20.45 -9.06
N ILE A 238 -5.59 19.56 -8.83
CA ILE A 238 -5.98 19.11 -7.49
C ILE A 238 -4.79 18.46 -6.77
N PHE A 239 -4.04 17.61 -7.45
CA PHE A 239 -2.82 16.99 -6.93
C PHE A 239 -1.82 18.05 -6.44
N ILE A 240 -1.52 19.06 -7.27
CA ILE A 240 -0.57 20.12 -6.92
C ILE A 240 -1.06 20.91 -5.70
N LEU A 241 -2.32 21.31 -5.67
CA LEU A 241 -2.89 22.07 -4.55
C LEU A 241 -2.86 21.25 -3.24
N CYS A 242 -3.28 19.99 -3.29
CA CYS A 242 -3.23 19.11 -2.13
C CYS A 242 -1.79 18.82 -1.70
N PHE A 243 -0.85 18.68 -2.64
CA PHE A 243 0.56 18.47 -2.34
C PHE A 243 1.19 19.69 -1.65
N ILE A 244 0.89 20.91 -2.13
CA ILE A 244 1.31 22.15 -1.45
C ILE A 244 0.72 22.20 -0.05
N TRP A 245 -0.57 21.87 0.11
CA TRP A 245 -1.26 21.88 1.40
C TRP A 245 -0.60 20.90 2.40
N THR A 246 -0.36 19.64 2.00
CA THR A 246 0.29 18.66 2.90
C THR A 246 1.70 19.07 3.32
N ASN A 247 2.49 19.69 2.41
CA ASN A 247 3.84 20.18 2.73
C ASN A 247 3.79 21.42 3.62
N TYR A 248 2.84 22.32 3.40
CA TYR A 248 2.61 23.46 4.26
C TYR A 248 2.29 23.02 5.69
N GLU A 249 1.34 22.08 5.87
CA GLU A 249 1.02 21.53 7.19
C GLU A 249 2.23 20.90 7.89
N LEU A 250 3.05 20.12 7.15
CA LEU A 250 4.26 19.52 7.74
C LEU A 250 5.26 20.59 8.20
N SER A 251 5.39 21.69 7.46
CA SER A 251 6.31 22.80 7.80
C SER A 251 5.92 23.55 9.07
N GLN A 252 4.62 23.54 9.45
CA GLN A 252 4.13 24.24 10.66
C GLN A 252 4.63 23.60 11.97
N PHE A 253 5.07 22.34 11.93
CA PHE A 253 5.62 21.66 13.11
C PHE A 253 7.07 22.04 13.42
N GLY A 254 7.70 22.87 12.57
CA GLY A 254 9.08 23.36 12.79
C GLY A 254 10.16 22.31 12.54
N TYR A 255 11.35 22.59 13.03
CA TYR A 255 12.57 21.77 12.83
C TYR A 255 13.15 21.33 14.19
N PRO A 256 13.76 20.12 14.28
CA PRO A 256 13.96 19.15 13.20
C PRO A 256 12.66 18.51 12.72
N LEU A 257 12.57 18.26 11.39
CA LEU A 257 11.39 17.65 10.79
C LEU A 257 11.16 16.24 11.32
N ASN A 258 9.97 16.00 11.87
CA ASN A 258 9.55 14.68 12.31
C ASN A 258 8.46 14.13 11.36
N PHE A 259 8.74 13.01 10.69
CA PHE A 259 7.80 12.37 9.76
C PHE A 259 6.56 11.76 10.44
N TYR A 260 6.56 11.65 11.76
CA TYR A 260 5.35 11.34 12.52
C TYR A 260 4.25 12.39 12.29
N ASN A 261 4.63 13.66 12.08
CA ASN A 261 3.71 14.76 11.78
C ASN A 261 3.17 14.77 10.34
N ALA A 262 3.51 13.76 9.53
CA ALA A 262 2.94 13.51 8.20
C ALA A 262 2.06 12.24 8.19
N PRO A 263 0.97 12.15 9.00
CA PRO A 263 0.11 10.98 9.05
C PRO A 263 -0.76 10.86 7.80
N TYR A 264 -1.36 9.68 7.62
CA TYR A 264 -2.42 9.48 6.60
C TYR A 264 -3.75 10.11 6.99
N TYR A 265 -3.97 10.36 8.27
CA TYR A 265 -5.25 10.60 8.93
C TYR A 265 -5.57 12.08 9.01
N LYS A 266 -5.50 12.79 7.87
CA LYS A 266 -5.87 14.20 7.75
C LYS A 266 -6.51 14.49 6.38
N PRO A 267 -7.42 15.49 6.28
CA PRO A 267 -8.15 15.77 5.05
C PRO A 267 -7.24 16.07 3.85
N SER A 268 -6.19 16.87 4.04
CA SER A 268 -5.23 17.21 3.00
C SER A 268 -4.58 15.98 2.38
N MET A 269 -4.12 15.05 3.21
CA MET A 269 -3.49 13.81 2.78
C MET A 269 -4.51 12.87 2.11
N THR A 270 -5.77 12.88 2.56
CA THR A 270 -6.83 12.07 1.95
C THR A 270 -7.09 12.50 0.51
N PHE A 271 -7.30 13.80 0.27
CA PHE A 271 -7.52 14.32 -1.08
C PHE A 271 -6.27 14.16 -1.96
N TYR A 272 -5.08 14.37 -1.39
CA TYR A 272 -3.82 14.09 -2.06
C TYR A 272 -3.74 12.65 -2.54
N CYS A 273 -3.98 11.68 -1.66
CA CYS A 273 -3.93 10.26 -2.00
C CYS A 273 -4.95 9.87 -3.08
N LEU A 274 -6.17 10.39 -3.00
CA LEU A 274 -7.19 10.16 -4.04
C LEU A 274 -6.78 10.76 -5.38
N ALA A 275 -6.17 11.95 -5.40
CA ALA A 275 -5.65 12.55 -6.62
C ALA A 275 -4.52 11.70 -7.23
N VAL A 276 -3.56 11.22 -6.42
CA VAL A 276 -2.50 10.32 -6.89
C VAL A 276 -3.06 9.01 -7.44
N ILE A 277 -4.05 8.39 -6.76
CA ILE A 277 -4.71 7.18 -7.25
C ILE A 277 -5.33 7.42 -8.63
N CYS A 278 -6.03 8.56 -8.81
CA CYS A 278 -6.61 8.94 -10.09
C CYS A 278 -5.54 9.21 -11.17
N LEU A 279 -4.39 9.82 -10.83
CA LEU A 279 -3.29 10.04 -11.78
C LEU A 279 -2.64 8.72 -12.22
N ILE A 280 -2.43 7.77 -11.29
CA ILE A 280 -1.92 6.44 -11.63
C ILE A 280 -2.92 5.71 -12.52
N ALA A 281 -4.22 5.81 -12.23
CA ALA A 281 -5.27 5.27 -13.09
C ALA A 281 -5.27 5.92 -14.48
N ALA A 282 -5.09 7.25 -14.58
CA ALA A 282 -4.97 7.97 -15.85
C ALA A 282 -3.76 7.47 -16.66
N PHE A 283 -2.62 7.26 -16.00
CA PHE A 283 -1.42 6.72 -16.64
C PHE A 283 -1.64 5.30 -17.18
N CYS A 284 -2.28 4.43 -16.39
CA CYS A 284 -2.66 3.08 -16.85
C CYS A 284 -3.57 3.16 -18.11
N LEU A 285 -4.63 3.96 -18.05
CA LEU A 285 -5.57 4.12 -19.18
C LEU A 285 -4.88 4.69 -20.42
N TYR A 286 -3.94 5.63 -20.26
CA TYR A 286 -3.13 6.14 -21.35
C TYR A 286 -2.32 5.03 -22.02
N GLN A 287 -1.64 4.16 -21.23
CA GLN A 287 -0.88 3.03 -21.73
C GLN A 287 -1.77 2.02 -22.48
N VAL A 288 -2.97 1.77 -21.97
CA VAL A 288 -3.98 0.92 -22.63
C VAL A 288 -4.43 1.53 -23.95
N CYS A 289 -4.75 2.83 -23.97
CA CYS A 289 -5.18 3.54 -25.19
C CYS A 289 -4.09 3.56 -26.26
N LYS A 290 -2.83 3.73 -25.85
CA LYS A 290 -1.66 3.70 -26.74
C LYS A 290 -1.19 2.28 -27.10
N ARG A 291 -1.87 1.23 -26.62
CA ARG A 291 -1.54 -0.19 -26.84
C ARG A 291 -0.09 -0.53 -26.49
N GLN A 292 0.43 -0.01 -25.40
CA GLN A 292 1.78 -0.25 -24.90
C GLN A 292 1.88 -1.64 -24.26
N ILE A 293 1.73 -2.71 -25.04
CA ILE A 293 1.60 -4.09 -24.55
C ILE A 293 2.79 -4.50 -23.70
N ASN A 294 4.01 -4.12 -24.06
CA ASN A 294 5.22 -4.47 -23.31
C ASN A 294 5.21 -3.84 -21.90
N SER A 295 4.86 -2.56 -21.81
CA SER A 295 4.73 -1.87 -20.52
C SER A 295 3.66 -2.54 -19.66
N LEU A 296 2.48 -2.82 -20.23
CA LEU A 296 1.38 -3.49 -19.53
C LEU A 296 1.78 -4.89 -19.00
N ARG A 297 2.56 -5.67 -19.77
CA ARG A 297 3.07 -6.98 -19.32
C ARG A 297 4.08 -6.85 -18.18
N ILE A 298 4.99 -5.86 -18.26
CA ILE A 298 5.96 -5.59 -17.19
C ILE A 298 5.23 -5.22 -15.89
N PHE A 299 4.26 -4.29 -15.96
CA PHE A 299 3.49 -3.91 -14.78
C PHE A 299 2.68 -5.07 -14.20
N HIS A 300 2.08 -5.91 -15.04
CA HIS A 300 1.39 -7.11 -14.58
C HIS A 300 2.34 -8.08 -13.87
N PHE A 301 3.51 -8.35 -14.47
CA PHE A 301 4.54 -9.19 -13.87
C PHE A 301 4.98 -8.66 -12.50
N LEU A 302 5.29 -7.37 -12.40
CA LEU A 302 5.68 -6.74 -11.13
C LEU A 302 4.54 -6.78 -10.11
N ALA A 303 3.30 -6.58 -10.52
CA ALA A 303 2.14 -6.60 -9.63
C ALA A 303 1.90 -7.96 -8.95
N ILE A 304 2.23 -9.07 -9.64
CA ILE A 304 2.16 -10.43 -9.07
C ILE A 304 3.11 -10.58 -7.88
N TYR A 305 4.27 -9.93 -7.91
CA TYR A 305 5.30 -10.03 -6.87
C TYR A 305 5.30 -8.87 -5.89
N ALA A 306 4.56 -7.78 -6.15
CA ALA A 306 4.60 -6.55 -5.39
C ALA A 306 4.38 -6.75 -3.89
N TYR A 307 3.42 -7.58 -3.49
CA TYR A 307 3.15 -7.84 -2.07
C TYR A 307 4.31 -8.57 -1.37
N ARG A 308 4.89 -9.58 -2.03
CA ARG A 308 6.03 -10.33 -1.47
C ARG A 308 7.29 -9.47 -1.42
N ALA A 309 7.52 -8.64 -2.44
CA ALA A 309 8.59 -7.66 -2.46
C ALA A 309 8.42 -6.62 -1.35
N TYR A 310 7.17 -6.16 -1.13
CA TYR A 310 6.83 -5.29 -0.01
C TYR A 310 7.17 -5.93 1.35
N LEU A 311 6.87 -7.21 1.57
CA LEU A 311 7.22 -7.89 2.83
C LEU A 311 8.73 -7.99 3.05
N ALA A 312 9.51 -8.17 1.99
CA ALA A 312 10.96 -8.33 2.03
C ALA A 312 11.73 -7.00 2.12
N ASN A 313 11.09 -5.86 1.85
CA ASN A 313 11.80 -4.60 1.59
C ASN A 313 12.65 -4.10 2.76
N VAL A 314 12.13 -4.13 3.98
CA VAL A 314 12.86 -3.65 5.17
C VAL A 314 14.02 -4.58 5.51
N PHE A 315 13.90 -5.88 5.25
CA PHE A 315 15.00 -6.83 5.39
C PHE A 315 16.17 -6.45 4.45
N TRP A 316 15.90 -6.30 3.17
CA TRP A 316 16.93 -5.91 2.20
C TRP A 316 17.46 -4.50 2.43
N ASN A 317 16.59 -3.58 2.84
CA ASN A 317 17.00 -2.23 3.22
C ASN A 317 18.06 -2.25 4.33
N GLN A 318 17.82 -3.02 5.39
CA GLN A 318 18.78 -3.16 6.51
C GLN A 318 20.09 -3.80 6.07
N LEU A 319 20.05 -4.81 5.22
CA LEU A 319 21.26 -5.46 4.69
C LEU A 319 22.07 -4.49 3.81
N VAL A 320 21.42 -3.78 2.89
CA VAL A 320 22.07 -2.77 2.06
C VAL A 320 22.64 -1.64 2.90
N TRP A 321 21.85 -1.13 3.86
CA TRP A 321 22.27 -0.03 4.72
C TRP A 321 23.51 -0.36 5.54
N ARG A 322 23.54 -1.53 6.19
CA ARG A 322 24.66 -1.97 7.01
C ARG A 322 25.81 -2.52 6.20
N GLY A 323 25.52 -3.37 5.21
CA GLY A 323 26.54 -4.08 4.41
C GLY A 323 27.38 -3.14 3.54
N LEU A 324 26.79 -2.05 3.04
CA LEU A 324 27.47 -1.05 2.21
C LEU A 324 27.83 0.22 3.00
N ASN A 325 27.69 0.20 4.33
CA ASN A 325 27.97 1.36 5.20
C ASN A 325 27.32 2.65 4.71
N MET A 326 26.04 2.57 4.30
CA MET A 326 25.28 3.69 3.73
C MET A 326 25.21 4.90 4.69
N GLN A 327 25.37 4.67 5.98
CA GLN A 327 25.43 5.72 7.00
C GLN A 327 26.58 6.71 6.74
N TYR A 328 27.74 6.22 6.31
CA TYR A 328 28.88 7.07 5.96
C TYR A 328 28.56 7.95 4.74
N HIS A 329 28.02 7.32 3.69
CA HIS A 329 27.68 8.04 2.45
C HIS A 329 26.55 9.07 2.66
N ALA A 330 25.57 8.76 3.51
CA ALA A 330 24.43 9.63 3.79
C ALA A 330 24.83 10.96 4.48
N LYS A 331 25.96 11.01 5.19
CA LYS A 331 26.48 12.24 5.79
C LYS A 331 26.89 13.29 4.74
N PHE A 332 27.45 12.83 3.63
CA PHE A 332 27.98 13.71 2.58
C PHE A 332 27.04 13.86 1.39
N HIS A 333 26.32 12.79 1.03
CA HIS A 333 25.47 12.73 -0.16
C HIS A 333 24.10 12.10 0.15
N PRO A 334 23.25 12.76 0.98
CA PRO A 334 22.02 12.15 1.49
C PRO A 334 21.02 11.74 0.39
N PHE A 335 20.82 12.56 -0.64
CA PHE A 335 19.89 12.24 -1.74
C PHE A 335 20.41 11.12 -2.65
N LEU A 336 21.73 11.11 -2.95
CA LEU A 336 22.34 10.03 -3.74
C LEU A 336 22.26 8.70 -2.97
N THR A 337 22.51 8.73 -1.66
CA THR A 337 22.38 7.57 -0.78
C THR A 337 20.94 7.07 -0.71
N LEU A 338 19.96 7.98 -0.60
CA LEU A 338 18.54 7.60 -0.68
C LEU A 338 18.25 6.86 -1.98
N PHE A 339 18.62 7.43 -3.13
CA PHE A 339 18.32 6.84 -4.44
C PHE A 339 19.01 5.49 -4.63
N GLY A 340 20.32 5.40 -4.31
CA GLY A 340 21.09 4.17 -4.44
C GLY A 340 20.57 3.05 -3.54
N CYS A 341 20.32 3.34 -2.26
CA CYS A 341 19.78 2.39 -1.32
C CYS A 341 18.36 1.94 -1.70
N TRP A 342 17.50 2.86 -2.13
CA TRP A 342 16.15 2.56 -2.63
C TRP A 342 16.19 1.64 -3.87
N LEU A 343 17.02 1.95 -4.86
CA LEU A 343 17.14 1.16 -6.08
C LEU A 343 17.64 -0.26 -5.79
N LEU A 344 18.69 -0.39 -4.98
CA LEU A 344 19.21 -1.71 -4.57
C LEU A 344 18.17 -2.49 -3.76
N THR A 345 17.49 -1.86 -2.82
CA THR A 345 16.40 -2.47 -2.06
C THR A 345 15.28 -2.96 -2.98
N TRP A 346 14.89 -2.15 -3.97
CA TRP A 346 13.87 -2.49 -4.95
C TRP A 346 14.26 -3.74 -5.76
N ILE A 347 15.48 -3.73 -6.34
CA ILE A 347 15.98 -4.86 -7.14
C ILE A 347 16.02 -6.14 -6.30
N LEU A 348 16.60 -6.09 -5.10
CA LEU A 348 16.74 -7.25 -4.23
C LEU A 348 15.38 -7.78 -3.75
N SER A 349 14.43 -6.88 -3.43
CA SER A 349 13.09 -7.25 -2.97
C SER A 349 12.29 -7.97 -4.07
N PHE A 350 12.25 -7.42 -5.29
CA PHE A 350 11.53 -8.04 -6.40
C PHE A 350 12.22 -9.33 -6.87
N SER A 351 13.55 -9.34 -6.96
CA SER A 351 14.31 -10.53 -7.36
C SER A 351 14.13 -11.67 -6.35
N SER A 352 14.23 -11.39 -5.05
CA SER A 352 14.01 -12.42 -4.02
C SER A 352 12.57 -12.92 -4.00
N ALA A 353 11.58 -12.04 -4.17
CA ALA A 353 10.17 -12.43 -4.27
C ALA A 353 9.91 -13.37 -5.45
N TYR A 354 10.51 -13.09 -6.59
CA TYR A 354 10.46 -13.95 -7.79
C TYR A 354 11.15 -15.30 -7.57
N LEU A 355 12.40 -15.30 -7.10
CA LEU A 355 13.21 -16.50 -6.90
C LEU A 355 12.59 -17.44 -5.85
N LEU A 356 12.12 -16.91 -4.72
CA LEU A 356 11.42 -17.68 -3.68
C LEU A 356 10.14 -18.31 -4.23
N HIS A 357 9.38 -17.58 -5.05
CA HIS A 357 8.19 -18.14 -5.69
C HIS A 357 8.52 -19.29 -6.66
N MET A 358 9.54 -19.12 -7.48
CA MET A 358 10.02 -20.15 -8.40
C MET A 358 10.48 -21.41 -7.66
N TRP A 359 11.31 -21.22 -6.62
CA TRP A 359 11.79 -22.31 -5.77
C TRP A 359 10.64 -23.06 -5.10
N TRP A 360 9.71 -22.33 -4.47
CA TRP A 360 8.55 -22.94 -3.81
C TRP A 360 7.65 -23.71 -4.77
N THR A 361 7.48 -23.21 -5.98
CA THR A 361 6.72 -23.90 -7.03
C THR A 361 7.39 -25.21 -7.45
N LYS A 362 8.72 -25.22 -7.56
CA LYS A 362 9.49 -26.47 -7.84
C LYS A 362 9.34 -27.47 -6.71
N VAL A 363 9.47 -27.03 -5.44
CA VAL A 363 9.31 -27.90 -4.26
C VAL A 363 7.92 -28.53 -4.23
N LYS A 364 6.85 -27.73 -4.44
CA LYS A 364 5.48 -28.29 -4.51
C LYS A 364 5.31 -29.34 -5.60
N LYS A 365 5.88 -29.13 -6.78
CA LYS A 365 5.83 -30.11 -7.89
C LYS A 365 6.61 -31.39 -7.54
N MET A 366 7.74 -31.31 -6.87
CA MET A 366 8.49 -32.49 -6.41
C MET A 366 7.70 -33.30 -5.37
N ILE A 367 7.11 -32.63 -4.36
CA ILE A 367 6.27 -33.29 -3.35
C ILE A 367 5.08 -33.97 -4.01
N ALA A 368 4.38 -33.29 -4.92
CA ALA A 368 3.22 -33.87 -5.61
C ALA A 368 3.58 -35.08 -6.48
N ARG A 369 4.78 -35.10 -7.11
CA ARG A 369 5.26 -36.27 -7.85
C ARG A 369 5.54 -37.46 -6.94
N ASN A 370 6.13 -37.22 -5.79
CA ASN A 370 6.43 -38.28 -4.83
C ASN A 370 5.17 -38.87 -4.20
N THR A 371 4.11 -38.08 -3.96
CA THR A 371 2.82 -38.58 -3.45
C THR A 371 2.08 -39.46 -4.47
N HIS A 372 2.23 -39.21 -5.77
CA HIS A 372 1.65 -40.06 -6.82
C HIS A 372 2.44 -41.38 -7.08
N LEU A 373 3.63 -41.55 -6.50
CA LEU A 373 4.40 -42.80 -6.58
C LEU A 373 4.06 -43.79 -5.46
N TYR A 374 3.22 -43.41 -4.50
CA TYR A 374 2.80 -44.23 -3.35
C TYR A 374 1.30 -44.55 -3.35
N ILE A 375 0.58 -44.26 -4.44
CA ILE A 375 -0.79 -44.71 -4.74
C ILE A 375 -0.77 -45.59 -5.98
#